data_9dfd4b6876b6accc304fb26a99e3b840
#
_entry.id   9dfd4b6876b6accc304fb26a99e3b840
#
_cell.length_a   1.000
_cell.length_b   1.000
_cell.length_c   1.000
_cell.angle_alpha   90.00
_cell.angle_beta   90.00
_cell.angle_gamma   90.00
#
_symmetry.space_group_name_H-M   'P 1'
#
loop_
_entity.id
_entity.type
_entity.pdbx_description
1 polymer ?
#
loop_
_entity_poly.entity_id
_entity_poly.type
_entity_poly.pdbx_seq_one_letter_code
_entity_poly.pdbx_strand_id
1 'polypeptide(L)' 'MRCVWVGRGHGAAYLRLVADQLIAEGAPCIVIDPDPDNARARRAYAKAGFVEDRMAETSGGPAVLMVFGAS' A
#
# COMPACT_ATOMS: atom_id res chain seq x y z
N MET A 1 -7.69 15.17 2.17
CA MET A 1 -6.60 14.70 1.27
C MET A 1 -6.87 13.28 0.81
N ARG A 2 -6.56 12.99 -0.43
CA ARG A 2 -6.79 11.67 -0.99
C ARG A 2 -5.49 10.94 -1.21
N CYS A 3 -5.41 9.73 -0.68
CA CYS A 3 -4.30 8.85 -1.00
C CYS A 3 -4.48 8.28 -2.39
N VAL A 4 -3.37 7.98 -3.05
CA VAL A 4 -3.38 7.33 -4.35
C VAL A 4 -3.43 5.82 -4.16
N TRP A 5 -4.40 5.15 -4.78
CA TRP A 5 -4.52 3.71 -4.76
C TRP A 5 -3.59 3.09 -5.79
N VAL A 6 -2.82 2.11 -5.36
CA VAL A 6 -2.01 1.30 -6.26
C VAL A 6 -2.55 -0.12 -6.23
N GLY A 7 -2.80 -0.68 -7.39
CA GLY A 7 -3.38 -2.01 -7.49
C GLY A 7 -2.47 -3.11 -6.98
N ARG A 8 -3.04 -4.30 -6.85
CA ARG A 8 -2.32 -5.49 -6.40
C ARG A 8 -1.40 -6.03 -7.49
N GLY A 9 -0.57 -6.99 -7.12
CA GLY A 9 0.23 -7.75 -8.07
C GLY A 9 1.61 -7.22 -8.33
N HIS A 10 2.01 -6.19 -7.60
CA HIS A 10 3.34 -5.59 -7.72
C HIS A 10 4.23 -6.04 -6.58
N GLY A 11 5.51 -6.22 -6.85
CA GLY A 11 6.47 -6.52 -5.78
C GLY A 11 6.72 -5.30 -4.90
N ALA A 12 7.19 -5.56 -3.67
CA ALA A 12 7.42 -4.49 -2.70
C ALA A 12 8.45 -3.47 -3.20
N ALA A 13 9.51 -3.93 -3.88
CA ALA A 13 10.52 -3.03 -4.42
C ALA A 13 9.93 -2.10 -5.48
N TYR A 14 9.07 -2.64 -6.35
CA TYR A 14 8.40 -1.84 -7.37
C TYR A 14 7.48 -0.80 -6.73
N LEU A 15 6.71 -1.23 -5.72
CA LEU A 15 5.81 -0.33 -5.01
C LEU A 15 6.56 0.79 -4.31
N ARG A 16 7.74 0.50 -3.76
CA ARG A 16 8.54 1.54 -3.12
C ARG A 16 8.98 2.58 -4.14
N LEU A 17 9.40 2.14 -5.35
CA LEU A 17 9.79 3.07 -6.41
C LEU A 17 8.60 3.92 -6.86
N VAL A 18 7.44 3.30 -7.04
CA VAL A 18 6.22 4.02 -7.44
C VAL A 18 5.81 4.99 -6.35
N ALA A 19 5.87 4.57 -5.09
CA ALA A 19 5.50 5.43 -3.97
C ALA A 19 6.40 6.65 -3.89
N ASP A 20 7.72 6.44 -3.98
CA ASP A 20 8.67 7.56 -3.96
C ASP A 20 8.40 8.54 -5.10
N GLN A 21 8.11 8.01 -6.30
CA GLN A 21 7.82 8.83 -7.46
C GLN A 21 6.55 9.66 -7.26
N LEU A 22 5.48 9.02 -6.78
CA LEU A 22 4.20 9.71 -6.58
C LEU A 22 4.30 10.76 -5.48
N ILE A 23 5.01 10.46 -4.40
CA ILE A 23 5.23 11.43 -3.33
C ILE A 23 6.03 12.63 -3.86
N ALA A 24 7.05 12.38 -4.68
CA ALA A 24 7.83 13.44 -5.30
C ALA A 24 6.98 14.30 -6.22
N GLU A 25 5.93 13.73 -6.81
CA GLU A 25 5.00 14.45 -7.69
C GLU A 25 3.88 15.15 -6.92
N GLY A 26 3.88 15.06 -5.60
CA GLY A 26 2.93 15.78 -4.77
C GLY A 26 1.79 14.94 -4.19
N ALA A 27 1.81 13.62 -4.38
CA ALA A 27 0.78 12.77 -3.77
C ALA A 27 0.92 12.79 -2.24
N PRO A 28 -0.19 12.94 -1.50
CA PRO A 28 -0.12 13.01 -0.04
C PRO A 28 0.21 11.65 0.60
N CYS A 29 -0.24 10.56 0.01
CA CYS A 29 0.00 9.22 0.52
C CYS A 29 -0.37 8.19 -0.54
N ILE A 30 0.11 6.97 -0.33
CA ILE A 30 -0.13 5.84 -1.22
C ILE A 30 -0.84 4.75 -0.41
N VAL A 31 -1.89 4.18 -0.96
CA VAL A 31 -2.63 3.10 -0.31
C VAL A 31 -2.55 1.84 -1.17
N ILE A 32 -2.25 0.72 -0.54
CA ILE A 32 -2.33 -0.59 -1.17
C ILE A 32 -3.26 -1.49 -0.34
N ASP A 33 -3.77 -2.54 -0.96
CA ASP A 33 -4.75 -3.41 -0.33
C ASP A 33 -4.37 -4.89 -0.45
N PRO A 34 -3.26 -5.33 0.18
CA PRO A 34 -2.85 -6.71 0.11
C PRO A 34 -3.88 -7.64 0.76
N ASP A 35 -3.89 -8.89 0.31
CA ASP A 35 -4.73 -9.92 0.90
C ASP A 35 -4.31 -10.15 2.36
N PRO A 36 -5.25 -10.14 3.33
CA PRO A 36 -4.91 -10.36 4.74
C PRO A 36 -4.21 -11.71 5.00
N ASP A 37 -4.52 -12.71 4.17
CA ASP A 37 -3.92 -14.04 4.33
C ASP A 37 -2.51 -14.11 3.75
N ASN A 38 -2.07 -13.08 3.04
CA ASN A 38 -0.74 -13.05 2.45
C ASN A 38 0.24 -12.35 3.40
N ALA A 39 0.60 -13.02 4.48
CA ALA A 39 1.49 -12.44 5.49
C ALA A 39 2.86 -12.08 4.92
N ARG A 40 3.32 -12.85 3.94
CA ARG A 40 4.61 -12.60 3.31
C ARG A 40 4.62 -11.25 2.58
N ALA A 41 3.57 -10.98 1.81
CA ALA A 41 3.45 -9.71 1.10
C ALA A 41 3.31 -8.55 2.09
N ARG A 42 2.48 -8.73 3.12
CA ARG A 42 2.29 -7.68 4.13
C ARG A 42 3.60 -7.32 4.81
N ARG A 43 4.42 -8.30 5.15
CA ARG A 43 5.73 -8.03 5.75
C ARG A 43 6.67 -7.33 4.79
N ALA A 44 6.65 -7.73 3.51
CA ALA A 44 7.49 -7.09 2.51
C ALA A 44 7.10 -5.62 2.33
N TYR A 45 5.81 -5.33 2.30
CA TYR A 45 5.34 -3.94 2.18
C TYR A 45 5.69 -3.14 3.43
N ALA A 46 5.59 -3.75 4.61
CA ALA A 46 5.99 -3.07 5.85
C ALA A 46 7.47 -2.70 5.83
N LYS A 47 8.32 -3.59 5.33
CA LYS A 47 9.75 -3.29 5.17
C LYS A 47 9.99 -2.16 4.18
N ALA A 48 9.13 -2.02 3.19
CA ALA A 48 9.23 -0.94 2.21
C ALA A 48 8.74 0.40 2.75
N GLY A 49 8.16 0.42 3.94
CA GLY A 49 7.71 1.65 4.59
C GLY A 49 6.20 1.83 4.65
N PHE A 50 5.42 0.85 4.20
CA PHE A 50 3.97 0.90 4.31
C PHE A 50 3.54 0.48 5.72
N VAL A 51 2.53 1.15 6.25
CA VAL A 51 2.01 0.89 7.59
C VAL A 51 0.59 0.37 7.48
N GLU A 52 0.27 -0.72 8.18
CA GLU A 52 -1.10 -1.24 8.21
C GLU A 52 -2.01 -0.25 8.92
N ASP A 53 -3.10 0.10 8.27
CA ASP A 53 -4.05 1.07 8.80
C ASP A 53 -5.32 0.39 9.31
N ARG A 54 -6.06 -0.28 8.41
CA ARG A 54 -7.32 -0.91 8.80
C ARG A 54 -7.70 -1.99 7.79
N MET A 55 -8.68 -2.80 8.19
CA MET A 55 -9.31 -3.76 7.29
C MET A 55 -10.41 -3.06 6.48
N ALA A 56 -10.59 -3.49 5.24
CA ALA A 56 -11.65 -2.96 4.38
C ALA A 56 -12.22 -4.10 3.54
N GLU A 57 -13.48 -3.95 3.15
CA GLU A 57 -14.10 -4.85 2.19
C GLU A 57 -13.90 -4.31 0.79
N THR A 58 -13.45 -5.18 -0.10
CA THR A 58 -13.24 -4.84 -1.51
C THR A 58 -14.03 -5.81 -2.37
N SER A 59 -14.12 -5.53 -3.67
CA SER A 59 -14.78 -6.43 -4.61
C SER A 59 -14.13 -7.81 -4.65
N GLY A 60 -12.86 -7.91 -4.26
CA GLY A 60 -12.14 -9.19 -4.18
C GLY A 60 -12.18 -9.82 -2.79
N GLY A 61 -12.97 -9.28 -1.84
CA GLY A 61 -13.06 -9.74 -0.47
C GLY A 61 -12.38 -8.82 0.53
N PRO A 62 -12.14 -9.28 1.76
CA PRO A 62 -11.50 -8.47 2.77
C PRO A 62 -10.04 -8.18 2.40
N ALA A 63 -9.56 -7.00 2.75
CA ALA A 63 -8.19 -6.59 2.49
C ALA A 63 -7.69 -5.74 3.65
N VAL A 64 -6.37 -5.76 3.84
CA VAL A 64 -5.71 -4.85 4.79
C VAL A 64 -5.28 -3.62 4.01
N LEU A 65 -5.64 -2.44 4.49
CA LEU A 65 -5.16 -1.21 3.87
C LEU A 65 -3.82 -0.85 4.49
N MET A 66 -2.82 -0.70 3.64
CA MET A 66 -1.49 -0.28 4.06
C MET A 66 -1.17 1.05 3.40
N VAL A 67 -0.60 1.96 4.17
CA VAL A 67 -0.41 3.35 3.75
C VAL A 67 1.07 3.72 3.82
N PHE A 68 1.53 4.43 2.80
CA PHE A 68 2.90 4.96 2.72
C PHE A 68 2.81 6.48 2.59
N GLY A 69 3.65 7.19 3.35
CA GLY A 69 3.76 8.64 3.21
C GLY A 69 2.79 9.47 4.04
N ALA A 70 1.81 8.84 4.67
CA ALA A 70 0.91 9.55 5.58
C ALA A 70 1.65 9.85 6.89
N SER A 71 1.61 11.07 7.29
CA SER A 71 2.28 11.48 8.54
C SER A 71 1.28 12.04 9.54
#